data_aa27e4ec7fea775a586969acd2347afa
#
_entry.id   aa27e4ec7fea775a586969acd2347afa
#
_cell.length_a   1.000
_cell.length_b   1.000
_cell.length_c   1.000
_cell.angle_alpha   90.00
_cell.angle_beta   90.00
_cell.angle_gamma   90.00
#
_symmetry.space_group_name_H-M   'P 1'
#
loop_
_entity.id
_entity.type
_entity.pdbx_description
1 polymer ?
#
loop_
_entity_poly.entity_id
_entity_poly.type
_entity_poly.pdbx_seq_one_letter_code
_entity_poly.pdbx_strand_id
1 'polypeptide(L)'
;MNTREKLLSGLVIPAHPLALTAERKLDERRQRAFTRYYLAAGAGGIAVGVHTTQFAIRDPRFGLLQPVLELAMEEAADKDVVKVAGVCGKQRQALEEAELAASLHYDVALLSLADMRGEPVSQLLEHARSVASIIPIMGFYLQSSVGGCVLPYEFWRDLTEIENLVAIKVAPFNRYHTLDAVRAVVESGRAHEIALYTGNDDHILLDLLTEFDFGRKKVRFAGGLLGQWAVWTKTAVAHLELVKRKSDPAKLMTLAEQLTDSNSAIFDPAHGFRGCIPGVHEILRRQGLLEGRWCLDPAEDLSPGQAEEIDRVCQAYPHLQDDVFVKEHLDEWLS
;
A
#
# COMPACT_ATOMS: atom_id res chain seq x y z
N MET A 1 -9.31 9.95 17.99
CA MET A 1 -8.13 10.48 17.29
C MET A 1 -8.57 10.92 15.88
N ASN A 2 -8.11 12.07 15.39
CA ASN A 2 -8.32 12.46 14.00
C ASN A 2 -7.42 11.64 13.05
N THR A 3 -7.66 11.71 11.74
CA THR A 3 -6.93 10.93 10.73
C THR A 3 -5.41 11.16 10.78
N ARG A 4 -4.95 12.40 10.97
CA ARG A 4 -3.54 12.75 11.08
C ARG A 4 -2.87 12.11 12.31
N GLU A 5 -3.54 12.18 13.46
CA GLU A 5 -3.07 11.56 14.70
C GLU A 5 -2.99 10.03 14.57
N LYS A 6 -3.99 9.39 13.93
CA LYS A 6 -3.96 7.96 13.65
C LYS A 6 -2.76 7.59 12.77
N LEU A 7 -2.54 8.32 11.67
CA LEU A 7 -1.40 8.07 10.79
C LEU A 7 -0.06 8.21 11.52
N LEU A 8 0.09 9.24 12.34
CA LEU A 8 1.30 9.46 13.14
C LEU A 8 1.54 8.40 14.21
N SER A 9 0.48 7.72 14.71
CA SER A 9 0.61 6.61 15.67
C SER A 9 1.24 5.35 15.07
N GLY A 10 1.30 5.26 13.75
CA GLY A 10 1.86 4.13 13.01
C GLY A 10 0.87 2.99 12.82
N LEU A 11 0.51 2.74 11.57
CA LEU A 11 -0.50 1.77 11.18
C LEU A 11 0.05 0.75 10.20
N VAL A 12 -0.51 -0.46 10.24
CA VAL A 12 -0.47 -1.42 9.14
C VAL A 12 -1.64 -1.09 8.22
N ILE A 13 -1.34 -0.75 6.96
CA ILE A 13 -2.34 -0.45 5.93
C ILE A 13 -2.12 -1.40 4.75
N PRO A 14 -2.86 -2.53 4.66
CA PRO A 14 -2.79 -3.40 3.49
C PRO A 14 -3.31 -2.69 2.25
N ALA A 15 -2.61 -2.92 1.13
CA ALA A 15 -3.02 -2.47 -0.19
C ALA A 15 -3.97 -3.51 -0.79
N HIS A 16 -5.25 -3.17 -0.86
CA HIS A 16 -6.35 -4.06 -1.19
C HIS A 16 -6.21 -4.69 -2.58
N PRO A 17 -6.22 -6.04 -2.73
CA PRO A 17 -6.26 -6.69 -4.03
C PRO A 17 -7.64 -6.60 -4.68
N LEU A 18 -7.73 -7.04 -5.93
CA LEU A 18 -8.98 -7.18 -6.68
C LEU A 18 -9.39 -8.65 -6.75
N ALA A 19 -10.55 -8.97 -6.20
CA ALA A 19 -11.13 -10.32 -6.32
C ALA A 19 -11.92 -10.46 -7.62
N LEU A 20 -11.55 -11.42 -8.44
CA LEU A 20 -12.22 -11.71 -9.70
C LEU A 20 -12.68 -13.17 -9.77
N THR A 21 -13.75 -13.41 -10.53
CA THR A 21 -14.16 -14.77 -10.97
C THR A 21 -13.29 -15.25 -12.13
N ALA A 22 -13.45 -16.51 -12.53
CA ALA A 22 -12.77 -17.09 -13.70
C ALA A 22 -13.08 -16.33 -15.00
N GLU A 23 -14.26 -15.68 -15.09
CA GLU A 23 -14.67 -14.82 -16.19
C GLU A 23 -14.18 -13.40 -16.08
N ARG A 24 -13.29 -13.11 -15.10
CA ARG A 24 -12.73 -11.78 -14.77
C ARG A 24 -13.78 -10.72 -14.45
N LYS A 25 -14.88 -11.15 -13.83
CA LYS A 25 -15.87 -10.27 -13.23
C LYS A 25 -15.56 -10.07 -11.75
N LEU A 26 -15.97 -8.96 -11.19
CA LEU A 26 -15.81 -8.68 -9.76
C LEU A 26 -16.50 -9.78 -8.92
N ASP A 27 -15.74 -10.42 -8.05
CA ASP A 27 -16.25 -11.31 -7.01
C ASP A 27 -16.50 -10.48 -5.74
N GLU A 28 -17.68 -9.92 -5.64
CA GLU A 28 -18.06 -9.04 -4.53
C GLU A 28 -17.94 -9.70 -3.16
N ARG A 29 -18.28 -11.00 -3.08
CA ARG A 29 -18.22 -11.77 -1.84
C ARG A 29 -16.77 -11.82 -1.32
N ARG A 30 -15.83 -12.14 -2.18
CA ARG A 30 -14.41 -12.23 -1.82
C ARG A 30 -13.77 -10.85 -1.68
N GLN A 31 -14.27 -9.86 -2.41
CA GLN A 31 -13.83 -8.47 -2.25
C GLN A 31 -14.17 -7.94 -0.85
N ARG A 32 -15.37 -8.23 -0.33
CA ARG A 32 -15.74 -7.93 1.07
C ARG A 32 -14.91 -8.74 2.07
N ALA A 33 -14.67 -10.02 1.77
CA ALA A 33 -13.88 -10.89 2.64
C ALA A 33 -12.47 -10.35 2.89
N PHE A 34 -11.83 -9.69 1.92
CA PHE A 34 -10.56 -9.01 2.15
C PHE A 34 -10.65 -7.93 3.22
N THR A 35 -11.65 -7.05 3.14
CA THR A 35 -11.83 -6.00 4.14
C THR A 35 -12.06 -6.60 5.52
N ARG A 36 -12.91 -7.62 5.64
CA ARG A 36 -13.18 -8.35 6.89
C ARG A 36 -11.91 -8.97 7.46
N TYR A 37 -11.11 -9.63 6.60
CA TYR A 37 -9.82 -10.20 6.98
C TYR A 37 -8.88 -9.14 7.53
N TYR A 38 -8.68 -8.01 6.85
CA TYR A 38 -7.78 -6.96 7.29
C TYR A 38 -8.21 -6.35 8.62
N LEU A 39 -9.50 -6.10 8.79
CA LEU A 39 -10.06 -5.60 10.04
C LEU A 39 -9.86 -6.60 11.18
N ALA A 40 -10.15 -7.88 10.97
CA ALA A 40 -9.97 -8.93 11.96
C ALA A 40 -8.49 -9.18 12.30
N ALA A 41 -7.59 -9.02 11.33
CA ALA A 41 -6.14 -9.09 11.53
C ALA A 41 -5.60 -7.96 12.42
N GLY A 42 -6.35 -6.87 12.57
CA GLY A 42 -5.98 -5.70 13.37
C GLY A 42 -5.27 -4.61 12.54
N ALA A 43 -5.49 -4.57 11.23
CA ALA A 43 -5.01 -3.48 10.40
C ALA A 43 -5.58 -2.13 10.90
N GLY A 44 -4.73 -1.11 10.99
CA GLY A 44 -5.14 0.23 11.43
C GLY A 44 -5.68 1.09 10.28
N GLY A 45 -5.62 0.60 9.06
CA GLY A 45 -6.21 1.22 7.87
C GLY A 45 -6.33 0.23 6.73
N ILE A 46 -7.01 0.65 5.66
CA ILE A 46 -7.13 -0.07 4.38
C ILE A 46 -6.85 0.89 3.24
N ALA A 47 -6.23 0.42 2.15
CA ALA A 47 -5.99 1.22 0.96
C ALA A 47 -6.59 0.53 -0.27
N VAL A 48 -7.55 1.18 -0.92
CA VAL A 48 -8.36 0.62 -2.02
C VAL A 48 -8.19 1.44 -3.30
N GLY A 49 -8.29 0.81 -4.47
CA GLY A 49 -8.08 1.50 -5.74
C GLY A 49 -6.60 1.82 -6.02
N VAL A 50 -5.68 1.11 -5.36
CA VAL A 50 -4.22 1.26 -5.45
C VAL A 50 -3.61 0.25 -6.43
N HIS A 51 -2.28 0.16 -6.51
CA HIS A 51 -1.59 -0.72 -7.46
C HIS A 51 -2.10 -2.17 -7.42
N THR A 52 -2.19 -2.78 -6.22
CA THR A 52 -2.68 -4.17 -6.05
C THR A 52 -4.15 -4.36 -6.42
N THR A 53 -4.94 -3.29 -6.37
CA THR A 53 -6.33 -3.31 -6.87
C THR A 53 -6.39 -3.27 -8.41
N GLN A 54 -5.23 -3.15 -9.08
CA GLN A 54 -5.05 -3.00 -10.53
C GLN A 54 -5.60 -1.66 -11.06
N PHE A 55 -4.72 -0.80 -11.54
CA PHE A 55 -5.14 0.53 -12.02
C PHE A 55 -6.17 0.46 -13.16
N ALA A 56 -6.20 -0.66 -13.90
CA ALA A 56 -7.16 -0.91 -14.99
C ALA A 56 -8.63 -0.94 -14.55
N ILE A 57 -8.95 -1.04 -13.23
CA ILE A 57 -10.33 -0.91 -12.72
C ILE A 57 -11.00 0.40 -13.15
N ARG A 58 -10.20 1.39 -13.55
CA ARG A 58 -10.63 2.74 -14.02
C ARG A 58 -11.02 2.78 -15.48
N ASP A 59 -10.59 1.78 -16.25
CA ASP A 59 -10.97 1.67 -17.67
C ASP A 59 -12.50 1.53 -17.77
N PRO A 60 -13.18 2.36 -18.57
CA PRO A 60 -14.63 2.28 -18.77
C PRO A 60 -15.15 0.90 -19.20
N ARG A 61 -14.28 0.08 -19.81
CA ARG A 61 -14.60 -1.31 -20.16
C ARG A 61 -14.89 -2.18 -18.94
N PHE A 62 -14.26 -1.86 -17.81
CA PHE A 62 -14.45 -2.58 -16.55
C PHE A 62 -15.36 -1.80 -15.59
N GLY A 63 -15.12 -0.50 -15.44
CA GLY A 63 -15.94 0.38 -14.60
C GLY A 63 -15.98 -0.03 -13.13
N LEU A 64 -14.86 -0.55 -12.58
CA LEU A 64 -14.84 -1.18 -11.26
C LEU A 64 -14.35 -0.28 -10.13
N LEU A 65 -13.87 0.94 -10.40
CA LEU A 65 -13.35 1.80 -9.34
C LEU A 65 -14.40 2.07 -8.26
N GLN A 66 -15.56 2.61 -8.63
CA GLN A 66 -16.60 2.94 -7.67
C GLN A 66 -17.14 1.68 -6.96
N PRO A 67 -17.52 0.58 -7.62
CA PRO A 67 -17.97 -0.64 -6.93
C PRO A 67 -16.98 -1.16 -5.90
N VAL A 68 -15.68 -1.20 -6.21
CA VAL A 68 -14.66 -1.71 -5.28
C VAL A 68 -14.46 -0.78 -4.08
N LEU A 69 -14.54 0.53 -4.28
CA LEU A 69 -14.51 1.51 -3.18
C LEU A 69 -15.74 1.36 -2.27
N GLU A 70 -16.93 1.22 -2.85
CA GLU A 70 -18.19 1.04 -2.10
C GLU A 70 -18.17 -0.24 -1.25
N LEU A 71 -17.77 -1.38 -1.85
CA LEU A 71 -17.70 -2.66 -1.14
C LEU A 71 -16.76 -2.61 0.09
N ALA A 72 -15.65 -1.92 -0.03
CA ALA A 72 -14.73 -1.77 1.11
C ALA A 72 -15.34 -0.88 2.21
N MET A 73 -16.08 0.17 1.83
CA MET A 73 -16.74 1.06 2.79
C MET A 73 -17.93 0.41 3.47
N GLU A 74 -18.69 -0.48 2.81
CA GLU A 74 -19.76 -1.27 3.45
C GLU A 74 -19.26 -2.03 4.68
N GLU A 75 -18.01 -2.52 4.65
CA GLU A 75 -17.41 -3.30 5.74
C GLU A 75 -16.62 -2.43 6.74
N ALA A 76 -16.15 -1.25 6.33
CA ALA A 76 -15.22 -0.44 7.10
C ALA A 76 -15.80 0.89 7.62
N ALA A 77 -17.01 1.30 7.20
CA ALA A 77 -17.55 2.64 7.52
C ALA A 77 -17.57 2.91 9.03
N ASP A 78 -18.07 1.97 9.82
CA ASP A 78 -18.23 2.08 11.27
C ASP A 78 -16.98 1.67 12.07
N LYS A 79 -15.88 1.36 11.38
CA LYS A 79 -14.64 0.91 12.02
C LYS A 79 -13.69 2.08 12.25
N ASP A 80 -13.00 2.06 13.39
CA ASP A 80 -12.00 3.07 13.76
C ASP A 80 -10.65 2.83 13.06
N VAL A 81 -10.67 2.76 11.72
CA VAL A 81 -9.50 2.57 10.86
C VAL A 81 -9.41 3.70 9.85
N VAL A 82 -8.21 3.96 9.32
CA VAL A 82 -8.00 4.95 8.26
C VAL A 82 -8.36 4.34 6.90
N LYS A 83 -9.24 5.00 6.15
CA LYS A 83 -9.69 4.59 4.82
C LYS A 83 -8.97 5.42 3.76
N VAL A 84 -8.14 4.76 2.96
CA VAL A 84 -7.32 5.39 1.93
C VAL A 84 -7.85 4.98 0.55
N ALA A 85 -8.22 5.96 -0.29
CA ALA A 85 -8.56 5.72 -1.69
C ALA A 85 -7.38 6.06 -2.59
N GLY A 86 -7.04 5.19 -3.54
CA GLY A 86 -6.09 5.54 -4.60
C GLY A 86 -6.72 6.55 -5.56
N VAL A 87 -5.98 7.61 -5.88
CA VAL A 87 -6.33 8.64 -6.86
C VAL A 87 -5.23 8.76 -7.88
N CYS A 88 -5.55 8.68 -9.17
CA CYS A 88 -4.59 8.77 -10.26
C CYS A 88 -5.18 9.46 -11.49
N GLY A 89 -4.41 9.52 -12.56
CA GLY A 89 -4.83 10.16 -13.80
C GLY A 89 -4.38 11.62 -13.90
N LYS A 90 -4.72 12.23 -15.03
CA LYS A 90 -4.52 13.66 -15.25
C LYS A 90 -5.56 14.46 -14.49
N GLN A 91 -5.40 15.80 -14.47
CA GLN A 91 -6.15 16.75 -13.64
C GLN A 91 -7.65 16.41 -13.51
N ARG A 92 -8.38 16.27 -14.61
CA ARG A 92 -9.82 16.01 -14.60
C ARG A 92 -10.17 14.69 -13.89
N GLN A 93 -9.51 13.60 -14.28
CA GLN A 93 -9.76 12.28 -13.70
C GLN A 93 -9.41 12.27 -12.21
N ALA A 94 -8.27 12.83 -11.82
CA ALA A 94 -7.86 12.85 -10.41
C ALA A 94 -8.84 13.64 -9.53
N LEU A 95 -9.42 14.74 -10.04
CA LEU A 95 -10.44 15.49 -9.31
C LEU A 95 -11.75 14.69 -9.19
N GLU A 96 -12.22 14.05 -10.28
CA GLU A 96 -13.41 13.19 -10.28
C GLU A 96 -13.23 12.00 -9.27
N GLU A 97 -12.05 11.38 -9.25
CA GLU A 97 -11.74 10.30 -8.29
C GLU A 97 -11.64 10.80 -6.84
N ALA A 98 -11.08 11.99 -6.62
CA ALA A 98 -11.02 12.61 -5.30
C ALA A 98 -12.42 12.97 -4.77
N GLU A 99 -13.29 13.52 -5.63
CA GLU A 99 -14.69 13.80 -5.29
C GLU A 99 -15.47 12.53 -4.98
N LEU A 100 -15.27 11.47 -5.77
CA LEU A 100 -15.85 10.15 -5.49
C LEU A 100 -15.38 9.62 -4.13
N ALA A 101 -14.08 9.63 -3.86
CA ALA A 101 -13.52 9.17 -2.58
C ALA A 101 -14.08 9.96 -1.39
N ALA A 102 -14.15 11.29 -1.51
CA ALA A 102 -14.73 12.16 -0.48
C ALA A 102 -16.23 11.86 -0.26
N SER A 103 -17.01 11.66 -1.35
CA SER A 103 -18.44 11.33 -1.27
C SER A 103 -18.70 9.98 -0.60
N LEU A 104 -17.77 9.03 -0.74
CA LEU A 104 -17.80 7.72 -0.09
C LEU A 104 -17.17 7.74 1.31
N HIS A 105 -16.81 8.91 1.85
CA HIS A 105 -16.25 9.10 3.18
C HIS A 105 -14.89 8.43 3.41
N TYR A 106 -14.05 8.34 2.38
CA TYR A 106 -12.64 8.03 2.56
C TYR A 106 -11.93 9.17 3.29
N ASP A 107 -10.96 8.83 4.13
CA ASP A 107 -10.24 9.81 4.96
C ASP A 107 -9.10 10.50 4.20
N VAL A 108 -8.47 9.79 3.25
CA VAL A 108 -7.23 10.21 2.57
C VAL A 108 -7.20 9.70 1.14
N ALA A 109 -6.72 10.53 0.21
CA ALA A 109 -6.36 10.11 -1.15
C ALA A 109 -4.88 9.78 -1.24
N LEU A 110 -4.53 8.54 -1.65
CA LEU A 110 -3.17 8.18 -2.07
C LEU A 110 -2.97 8.65 -3.50
N LEU A 111 -2.26 9.77 -3.67
CA LEU A 111 -2.13 10.44 -4.96
C LEU A 111 -0.97 9.88 -5.78
N SER A 112 -1.27 9.20 -6.87
CA SER A 112 -0.28 8.73 -7.86
C SER A 112 -0.07 9.79 -8.94
N LEU A 113 1.20 10.08 -9.24
CA LEU A 113 1.61 11.00 -10.31
C LEU A 113 2.10 10.26 -11.56
N ALA A 114 1.79 8.97 -11.70
CA ALA A 114 2.24 8.13 -12.81
C ALA A 114 1.86 8.70 -14.19
N ASP A 115 0.62 9.20 -14.31
CA ASP A 115 0.08 9.78 -15.55
C ASP A 115 0.55 11.22 -15.83
N MET A 116 1.25 11.80 -14.86
CA MET A 116 1.89 13.14 -14.94
C MET A 116 3.40 13.04 -15.22
N ARG A 117 3.88 11.86 -15.62
CA ARG A 117 5.30 11.64 -15.91
C ARG A 117 5.79 12.59 -17.00
N GLY A 118 6.90 13.30 -16.71
CA GLY A 118 7.50 14.26 -17.62
C GLY A 118 6.99 15.68 -17.52
N GLU A 119 5.93 15.91 -16.72
CA GLU A 119 5.47 17.27 -16.43
C GLU A 119 6.44 18.00 -15.49
N PRO A 120 6.54 19.34 -15.60
CA PRO A 120 7.34 20.16 -14.70
C PRO A 120 6.90 20.01 -13.24
N VAL A 121 7.82 20.14 -12.29
CA VAL A 121 7.54 20.09 -10.85
C VAL A 121 6.41 21.03 -10.44
N SER A 122 6.35 22.22 -11.02
CA SER A 122 5.26 23.19 -10.74
C SER A 122 3.88 22.66 -11.10
N GLN A 123 3.74 21.93 -12.20
CA GLN A 123 2.46 21.31 -12.60
C GLN A 123 2.10 20.12 -11.72
N LEU A 124 3.10 19.31 -11.32
CA LEU A 124 2.88 18.22 -10.35
C LEU A 124 2.38 18.76 -9.01
N LEU A 125 2.92 19.89 -8.54
CA LEU A 125 2.50 20.53 -7.29
C LEU A 125 1.12 21.18 -7.41
N GLU A 126 0.81 21.81 -8.54
CA GLU A 126 -0.54 22.38 -8.80
C GLU A 126 -1.59 21.27 -8.80
N HIS A 127 -1.29 20.15 -9.47
CA HIS A 127 -2.13 18.95 -9.47
C HIS A 127 -2.36 18.44 -8.04
N ALA A 128 -1.30 18.29 -7.24
CA ALA A 128 -1.40 17.85 -5.86
C ALA A 128 -2.22 18.82 -4.99
N ARG A 129 -2.06 20.14 -5.14
CA ARG A 129 -2.87 21.15 -4.44
C ARG A 129 -4.34 21.06 -4.81
N SER A 130 -4.66 20.84 -6.09
CA SER A 130 -6.03 20.71 -6.57
C SER A 130 -6.73 19.51 -5.94
N VAL A 131 -6.08 18.34 -5.87
CA VAL A 131 -6.62 17.15 -5.19
C VAL A 131 -6.74 17.40 -3.68
N ALA A 132 -5.71 18.01 -3.06
CA ALA A 132 -5.69 18.32 -1.63
C ALA A 132 -6.78 19.32 -1.20
N SER A 133 -7.35 20.11 -2.12
CA SER A 133 -8.47 20.98 -1.83
C SER A 133 -9.81 20.26 -1.66
N ILE A 134 -9.90 19.00 -2.12
CA ILE A 134 -11.10 18.14 -2.04
C ILE A 134 -11.01 17.19 -0.85
N ILE A 135 -9.89 16.51 -0.71
CA ILE A 135 -9.66 15.48 0.31
C ILE A 135 -8.19 15.54 0.79
N PRO A 136 -7.89 15.28 2.07
CA PRO A 136 -6.50 15.15 2.52
C PRO A 136 -5.71 14.17 1.66
N ILE A 137 -4.44 14.48 1.35
CA ILE A 137 -3.62 13.65 0.49
C ILE A 137 -2.50 12.93 1.25
N MET A 138 -2.20 11.71 0.81
CA MET A 138 -0.95 11.00 1.03
C MET A 138 -0.15 11.03 -0.27
N GLY A 139 1.01 11.68 -0.27
CA GLY A 139 1.91 11.67 -1.43
C GLY A 139 2.39 10.24 -1.70
N PHE A 140 2.59 9.89 -2.96
CA PHE A 140 3.02 8.54 -3.32
C PHE A 140 4.28 8.56 -4.19
N TYR A 141 5.39 8.12 -3.62
CA TYR A 141 6.62 7.84 -4.37
C TYR A 141 6.57 6.40 -4.88
N LEU A 142 6.01 6.18 -6.05
CA LEU A 142 5.94 4.85 -6.68
C LEU A 142 7.20 4.61 -7.53
N GLN A 143 7.78 3.42 -7.46
CA GLN A 143 8.92 3.01 -8.30
C GLN A 143 8.57 3.01 -9.79
N SER A 144 9.56 3.30 -10.63
CA SER A 144 9.37 3.43 -12.07
C SER A 144 9.04 2.12 -12.79
N SER A 145 9.47 0.97 -12.25
CA SER A 145 9.24 -0.35 -12.84
C SER A 145 7.76 -0.76 -12.87
N VAL A 146 6.94 -0.20 -11.98
CA VAL A 146 5.49 -0.47 -11.91
C VAL A 146 4.67 0.79 -12.22
N GLY A 147 5.20 1.67 -13.06
CA GLY A 147 4.48 2.83 -13.57
C GLY A 147 4.75 4.16 -12.86
N GLY A 148 5.53 4.20 -11.79
CA GLY A 148 5.90 5.44 -11.12
C GLY A 148 6.89 6.30 -11.91
N CYS A 149 7.24 7.47 -11.36
CA CYS A 149 8.23 8.37 -11.91
C CYS A 149 9.23 8.81 -10.84
N VAL A 150 10.44 9.17 -11.27
CA VAL A 150 11.45 9.76 -10.39
C VAL A 150 11.03 11.17 -10.05
N LEU A 151 10.91 11.46 -8.76
CA LEU A 151 10.52 12.75 -8.23
C LEU A 151 11.74 13.35 -7.49
N PRO A 152 12.23 14.53 -7.89
CA PRO A 152 13.42 15.12 -7.29
C PRO A 152 13.12 15.64 -5.89
N TYR A 153 14.20 15.89 -5.11
CA TYR A 153 14.09 16.42 -3.75
C TYR A 153 13.23 17.69 -3.66
N GLU A 154 13.37 18.60 -4.63
CA GLU A 154 12.62 19.86 -4.69
C GLU A 154 11.10 19.61 -4.74
N PHE A 155 10.68 18.59 -5.46
CA PHE A 155 9.25 18.21 -5.47
C PHE A 155 8.77 17.84 -4.07
N TRP A 156 9.50 16.98 -3.35
CA TRP A 156 9.13 16.55 -2.00
C TRP A 156 9.14 17.69 -1.01
N ARG A 157 10.15 18.57 -1.08
CA ARG A 157 10.22 19.77 -0.25
C ARG A 157 8.99 20.66 -0.45
N ASP A 158 8.66 20.98 -1.70
CA ASP A 158 7.56 21.89 -2.01
C ASP A 158 6.18 21.24 -1.81
N LEU A 159 6.10 19.91 -1.89
CA LEU A 159 4.91 19.15 -1.53
C LEU A 159 4.58 19.29 -0.04
N THR A 160 5.58 19.36 0.82
CA THR A 160 5.37 19.55 2.26
C THR A 160 4.74 20.89 2.64
N GLU A 161 4.69 21.87 1.73
CA GLU A 161 4.02 23.15 1.94
C GLU A 161 2.48 23.04 1.80
N ILE A 162 1.98 21.93 1.25
CA ILE A 162 0.52 21.69 1.13
C ILE A 162 -0.05 21.37 2.51
N GLU A 163 -0.98 22.19 2.99
CA GLU A 163 -1.56 22.08 4.34
C GLU A 163 -2.23 20.71 4.56
N ASN A 164 -3.00 20.23 3.57
CA ASN A 164 -3.70 18.96 3.61
C ASN A 164 -2.85 17.73 3.19
N LEU A 165 -1.53 17.88 3.09
CA LEU A 165 -0.64 16.73 3.06
C LEU A 165 -0.57 16.13 4.47
N VAL A 166 -1.06 14.90 4.65
CA VAL A 166 -1.11 14.23 5.96
C VAL A 166 -0.08 13.11 6.09
N ALA A 167 0.39 12.58 4.97
CA ALA A 167 1.40 11.54 4.94
C ALA A 167 2.13 11.48 3.58
N ILE A 168 3.25 10.74 3.54
CA ILE A 168 3.92 10.34 2.29
C ILE A 168 4.18 8.83 2.35
N LYS A 169 3.67 8.08 1.36
CA LYS A 169 4.05 6.70 1.09
C LYS A 169 5.33 6.70 0.24
N VAL A 170 6.39 6.13 0.78
CA VAL A 170 7.72 6.10 0.15
C VAL A 170 8.00 4.68 -0.34
N ALA A 171 7.94 4.48 -1.65
CA ALA A 171 8.08 3.19 -2.33
C ALA A 171 8.93 3.26 -3.62
N PRO A 172 10.07 3.98 -3.64
CA PRO A 172 10.91 4.04 -4.85
C PRO A 172 11.79 2.81 -5.04
N PHE A 173 11.92 1.92 -4.07
CA PHE A 173 12.87 0.79 -4.03
C PHE A 173 14.31 1.25 -4.32
N ASN A 174 14.63 2.43 -3.85
CA ASN A 174 15.94 3.08 -3.99
C ASN A 174 16.24 3.91 -2.74
N ARG A 175 17.31 3.58 -2.04
CA ARG A 175 17.64 4.22 -0.75
C ARG A 175 17.93 5.71 -0.88
N TYR A 176 18.55 6.15 -1.97
CA TYR A 176 18.83 7.58 -2.21
C TYR A 176 17.52 8.35 -2.38
N HIS A 177 16.61 7.86 -3.20
CA HIS A 177 15.29 8.48 -3.38
C HIS A 177 14.45 8.43 -2.10
N THR A 178 14.56 7.34 -1.31
CA THR A 178 13.92 7.25 0.01
C THR A 178 14.42 8.37 0.91
N LEU A 179 15.75 8.59 0.96
CA LEU A 179 16.36 9.65 1.78
C LEU A 179 15.92 11.05 1.35
N ASP A 180 15.74 11.32 0.07
CA ASP A 180 15.26 12.60 -0.42
C ASP A 180 13.85 12.93 0.10
N ALA A 181 12.93 11.99 0.04
CA ALA A 181 11.57 12.17 0.57
C ALA A 181 11.57 12.35 2.10
N VAL A 182 12.33 11.52 2.82
CA VAL A 182 12.44 11.59 4.29
C VAL A 182 13.08 12.93 4.72
N ARG A 183 14.16 13.35 4.06
CA ARG A 183 14.84 14.62 4.33
C ARG A 183 13.92 15.82 4.12
N ALA A 184 13.13 15.81 3.06
CA ALA A 184 12.17 16.88 2.78
C ALA A 184 11.17 17.07 3.93
N VAL A 185 10.63 15.98 4.49
CA VAL A 185 9.73 16.04 5.66
C VAL A 185 10.46 16.57 6.89
N VAL A 186 11.69 16.13 7.13
CA VAL A 186 12.49 16.63 8.28
C VAL A 186 12.78 18.12 8.18
N GLU A 187 13.22 18.57 7.00
CA GLU A 187 13.62 19.97 6.78
C GLU A 187 12.43 20.93 6.76
N SER A 188 11.25 20.47 6.34
CA SER A 188 10.01 21.28 6.37
C SER A 188 9.61 21.73 7.79
N GLY A 189 10.06 21.03 8.82
CA GLY A 189 9.62 21.27 10.20
C GLY A 189 8.25 20.66 10.52
N ARG A 190 7.59 19.99 9.57
CA ARG A 190 6.25 19.41 9.69
C ARG A 190 6.25 17.89 9.95
N ALA A 191 7.37 17.32 10.41
CA ALA A 191 7.44 15.89 10.74
C ALA A 191 6.45 15.45 11.85
N HIS A 192 5.91 16.40 12.61
CA HIS A 192 4.85 16.18 13.60
C HIS A 192 3.43 16.22 13.00
N GLU A 193 3.29 16.53 11.71
CA GLU A 193 2.02 16.61 10.98
C GLU A 193 1.98 15.68 9.78
N ILE A 194 3.13 15.36 9.17
CA ILE A 194 3.24 14.52 7.97
C ILE A 194 3.85 13.19 8.35
N ALA A 195 3.03 12.14 8.33
CA ALA A 195 3.48 10.80 8.64
C ALA A 195 4.24 10.18 7.45
N LEU A 196 5.37 9.50 7.72
CA LEU A 196 6.08 8.71 6.73
C LEU A 196 5.60 7.25 6.79
N TYR A 197 5.21 6.72 5.66
CA TYR A 197 4.78 5.33 5.47
C TYR A 197 5.70 4.60 4.49
N THR A 198 6.31 3.50 4.92
CA THR A 198 7.09 2.71 3.98
C THR A 198 6.19 1.98 3.00
N GLY A 199 6.61 1.92 1.76
CA GLY A 199 6.07 1.11 0.68
C GLY A 199 7.20 0.36 -0.03
N ASN A 200 8.42 0.37 0.54
CA ASN A 200 9.58 -0.37 0.06
C ASN A 200 9.46 -1.83 0.50
N ASP A 201 8.80 -2.66 -0.31
CA ASP A 201 8.61 -4.09 0.00
C ASP A 201 9.94 -4.86 0.12
N ASP A 202 11.02 -4.32 -0.41
CA ASP A 202 12.39 -4.83 -0.25
C ASP A 202 13.07 -4.40 1.06
N HIS A 203 12.44 -3.54 1.88
CA HIS A 203 13.12 -2.95 3.04
C HIS A 203 12.19 -2.62 4.22
N ILE A 204 11.10 -3.35 4.38
CA ILE A 204 9.98 -3.00 5.27
C ILE A 204 10.43 -2.77 6.72
N LEU A 205 10.95 -3.82 7.37
CA LEU A 205 11.30 -3.73 8.78
C LEU A 205 12.51 -2.82 9.02
N LEU A 206 13.46 -2.78 8.10
CA LEU A 206 14.61 -1.89 8.24
C LEU A 206 14.21 -0.42 8.12
N ASP A 207 13.25 -0.06 7.28
CA ASP A 207 12.67 1.28 7.25
C ASP A 207 12.02 1.64 8.59
N LEU A 208 11.22 0.74 9.14
CA LEU A 208 10.51 0.95 10.41
C LEU A 208 11.46 1.03 11.62
N LEU A 209 12.56 0.28 11.60
CA LEU A 209 13.58 0.28 12.65
C LEU A 209 14.49 1.50 12.61
N THR A 210 14.68 2.08 11.42
CA THR A 210 15.66 3.15 11.23
C THR A 210 15.16 4.47 11.83
N GLU A 211 16.01 5.09 12.67
CA GLU A 211 15.88 6.48 13.02
C GLU A 211 16.74 7.30 12.04
N PHE A 212 16.07 8.06 11.19
CA PHE A 212 16.72 8.95 10.25
C PHE A 212 17.13 10.22 10.99
N ASP A 213 18.43 10.51 11.03
CA ASP A 213 19.02 11.66 11.71
C ASP A 213 19.68 12.59 10.71
N PHE A 214 19.13 13.78 10.53
CA PHE A 214 19.66 14.85 9.70
C PHE A 214 20.25 15.98 10.58
N GLY A 215 21.03 15.62 11.58
CA GLY A 215 21.80 16.49 12.46
C GLY A 215 21.04 17.01 13.67
N ARG A 216 19.98 17.77 13.49
CA ARG A 216 19.21 18.34 14.61
C ARG A 216 17.79 17.79 14.73
N LYS A 217 17.34 17.09 13.73
CA LYS A 217 15.97 16.59 13.64
C LYS A 217 15.99 15.13 13.26
N LYS A 218 15.17 14.36 13.96
CA LYS A 218 15.04 12.92 13.76
C LYS A 218 13.63 12.58 13.36
N VAL A 219 13.49 11.57 12.49
CA VAL A 219 12.21 11.06 12.08
C VAL A 219 12.27 9.53 11.86
N ARG A 220 11.14 8.87 11.97
CA ARG A 220 10.97 7.44 11.65
C ARG A 220 9.80 7.27 10.71
N PHE A 221 9.83 6.18 9.96
CA PHE A 221 8.59 5.69 9.37
C PHE A 221 7.64 5.30 10.51
N ALA A 222 6.43 5.85 10.48
CA ALA A 222 5.41 5.57 11.49
C ALA A 222 4.82 4.18 11.28
N GLY A 223 4.56 3.82 10.03
CA GLY A 223 3.97 2.55 9.62
C GLY A 223 4.26 2.26 8.16
N GLY A 224 3.44 1.44 7.54
CA GLY A 224 3.55 1.13 6.12
C GLY A 224 2.20 1.04 5.42
N LEU A 225 2.23 1.28 4.11
CA LEU A 225 1.15 0.99 3.18
C LEU A 225 1.75 0.14 2.06
N LEU A 226 1.50 -1.17 2.09
CA LEU A 226 2.30 -2.15 1.37
C LEU A 226 1.45 -3.19 0.66
N GLY A 227 1.90 -3.60 -0.52
CA GLY A 227 1.36 -4.75 -1.24
C GLY A 227 1.58 -6.06 -0.48
N GLN A 228 2.75 -6.22 0.14
CA GLN A 228 3.04 -7.39 0.95
C GLN A 228 2.08 -7.53 2.14
N TRP A 229 1.63 -6.45 2.74
CA TRP A 229 0.70 -6.51 3.87
C TRP A 229 -0.73 -6.90 3.49
N ALA A 230 -1.02 -7.02 2.18
CA ALA A 230 -2.25 -7.63 1.68
C ALA A 230 -2.31 -9.15 1.93
N VAL A 231 -1.14 -9.77 2.13
CA VAL A 231 -0.99 -11.17 2.56
C VAL A 231 -0.35 -11.20 3.94
N TRP A 232 -0.67 -12.20 4.74
CA TRP A 232 -0.13 -12.39 6.09
C TRP A 232 -0.29 -11.15 6.99
N THR A 233 -1.43 -10.47 6.85
CA THR A 233 -1.70 -9.19 7.53
C THR A 233 -1.63 -9.30 9.05
N LYS A 234 -2.09 -10.41 9.62
CA LYS A 234 -2.01 -10.65 11.08
C LYS A 234 -0.58 -10.64 11.57
N THR A 235 0.32 -11.28 10.82
CA THR A 235 1.75 -11.30 11.12
C THR A 235 2.40 -9.93 10.91
N ALA A 236 2.00 -9.20 9.86
CA ALA A 236 2.46 -7.82 9.64
C ALA A 236 2.11 -6.89 10.80
N VAL A 237 0.91 -7.02 11.37
CA VAL A 237 0.50 -6.27 12.59
C VAL A 237 1.40 -6.64 13.77
N ALA A 238 1.68 -7.93 13.97
CA ALA A 238 2.59 -8.38 15.02
C ALA A 238 4.02 -7.84 14.84
N HIS A 239 4.53 -7.79 13.61
CA HIS A 239 5.86 -7.24 13.29
C HIS A 239 5.95 -5.74 13.61
N LEU A 240 4.94 -4.94 13.25
CA LEU A 240 4.92 -3.51 13.60
C LEU A 240 4.92 -3.31 15.13
N GLU A 241 4.18 -4.14 15.85
CA GLU A 241 4.19 -4.09 17.32
C GLU A 241 5.55 -4.47 17.94
N LEU A 242 6.26 -5.44 17.36
CA LEU A 242 7.64 -5.76 17.78
C LEU A 242 8.58 -4.56 17.59
N VAL A 243 8.45 -3.84 16.48
CA VAL A 243 9.23 -2.61 16.23
C VAL A 243 8.88 -1.53 17.25
N LYS A 244 7.58 -1.27 17.50
CA LYS A 244 7.13 -0.26 18.48
C LYS A 244 7.61 -0.56 19.90
N ARG A 245 7.64 -1.83 20.28
CA ARG A 245 8.15 -2.28 21.60
C ARG A 245 9.66 -2.27 21.71
N LYS A 246 10.39 -1.87 20.65
CA LYS A 246 11.85 -1.87 20.60
C LYS A 246 12.44 -3.24 20.93
N SER A 247 11.85 -4.30 20.35
CA SER A 247 12.35 -5.66 20.49
C SER A 247 13.79 -5.78 19.96
N ASP A 248 14.47 -6.88 20.27
CA ASP A 248 15.89 -7.12 19.92
C ASP A 248 16.19 -6.76 18.45
N PRO A 249 16.97 -5.70 18.18
CA PRO A 249 17.22 -5.25 16.81
C PRO A 249 17.91 -6.31 15.94
N ALA A 250 18.78 -7.15 16.51
CA ALA A 250 19.48 -8.18 15.74
C ALA A 250 18.51 -9.24 15.21
N LYS A 251 17.52 -9.64 16.02
CA LYS A 251 16.47 -10.57 15.59
C LYS A 251 15.56 -9.93 14.53
N LEU A 252 15.23 -8.64 14.69
CA LEU A 252 14.42 -7.92 13.73
C LEU A 252 15.14 -7.69 12.40
N MET A 253 16.46 -7.54 12.40
CA MET A 253 17.26 -7.48 11.16
C MET A 253 17.24 -8.82 10.42
N THR A 254 17.39 -9.95 11.11
CA THR A 254 17.26 -11.28 10.50
C THR A 254 15.86 -11.48 9.92
N LEU A 255 14.82 -11.10 10.67
CA LEU A 255 13.43 -11.16 10.22
C LEU A 255 13.20 -10.27 8.99
N ALA A 256 13.84 -9.10 8.93
CA ALA A 256 13.77 -8.20 7.78
C ALA A 256 14.28 -8.87 6.50
N GLU A 257 15.43 -9.54 6.55
CA GLU A 257 15.98 -10.25 5.41
C GLU A 257 15.09 -11.43 4.96
N GLN A 258 14.52 -12.18 5.92
CA GLN A 258 13.58 -13.26 5.61
C GLN A 258 12.31 -12.73 4.91
N LEU A 259 11.83 -11.57 5.34
CA LEU A 259 10.68 -10.91 4.72
C LEU A 259 11.02 -10.40 3.32
N THR A 260 12.21 -9.84 3.13
CA THR A 260 12.70 -9.39 1.82
C THR A 260 12.88 -10.57 0.87
N ASP A 261 13.42 -11.72 1.34
CA ASP A 261 13.51 -12.94 0.53
C ASP A 261 12.12 -13.47 0.13
N SER A 262 11.15 -13.45 1.06
CA SER A 262 9.76 -13.81 0.74
C SER A 262 9.16 -12.87 -0.31
N ASN A 263 9.43 -11.58 -0.22
CA ASN A 263 8.95 -10.58 -1.17
C ASN A 263 9.62 -10.74 -2.55
N SER A 264 10.85 -11.23 -2.62
CA SER A 264 11.50 -11.53 -3.90
C SER A 264 10.74 -12.61 -4.69
N ALA A 265 10.15 -13.59 -4.01
CA ALA A 265 9.31 -14.61 -4.63
C ALA A 265 7.91 -14.06 -4.99
N ILE A 266 7.29 -13.30 -4.08
CA ILE A 266 5.91 -12.82 -4.26
C ILE A 266 5.84 -11.71 -5.31
N PHE A 267 6.80 -10.76 -5.32
CA PHE A 267 6.77 -9.59 -6.20
C PHE A 267 7.57 -9.73 -7.49
N ASP A 268 8.35 -10.81 -7.64
CA ASP A 268 9.00 -11.15 -8.90
C ASP A 268 9.93 -10.04 -9.47
N PRO A 269 10.82 -9.43 -8.66
CA PRO A 269 11.76 -8.43 -9.16
C PRO A 269 12.69 -8.98 -10.25
N ALA A 270 12.97 -10.29 -10.25
CA ALA A 270 13.80 -10.96 -11.26
C ALA A 270 13.22 -10.82 -12.67
N HIS A 271 11.91 -10.66 -12.81
CA HIS A 271 11.22 -10.45 -14.08
C HIS A 271 10.60 -9.03 -14.19
N GLY A 272 11.20 -8.04 -13.49
CA GLY A 272 10.74 -6.66 -13.52
C GLY A 272 9.36 -6.45 -12.92
N PHE A 273 9.02 -7.22 -11.89
CA PHE A 273 7.75 -7.15 -11.16
C PHE A 273 6.50 -7.55 -11.96
N ARG A 274 6.64 -8.27 -13.09
CA ARG A 274 5.49 -8.70 -13.89
C ARG A 274 4.55 -9.64 -13.16
N GLY A 275 5.11 -10.52 -12.32
CA GLY A 275 4.36 -11.45 -11.49
C GLY A 275 3.92 -10.89 -10.13
N CYS A 276 4.03 -9.57 -9.88
CA CYS A 276 3.78 -8.95 -8.58
C CYS A 276 2.31 -9.16 -8.11
N ILE A 277 1.33 -8.76 -8.91
CA ILE A 277 -0.09 -8.92 -8.53
C ILE A 277 -0.49 -10.40 -8.51
N PRO A 278 -0.17 -11.21 -9.54
CA PRO A 278 -0.43 -12.64 -9.47
C PRO A 278 0.23 -13.36 -8.30
N GLY A 279 1.42 -12.93 -7.87
CA GLY A 279 2.10 -13.49 -6.69
C GLY A 279 1.34 -13.23 -5.38
N VAL A 280 0.84 -12.00 -5.19
CA VAL A 280 -0.06 -11.68 -4.07
C VAL A 280 -1.35 -12.52 -4.15
N HIS A 281 -1.95 -12.62 -5.34
CA HIS A 281 -3.15 -13.42 -5.55
C HIS A 281 -2.90 -14.91 -5.29
N GLU A 282 -1.73 -15.45 -5.62
CA GLU A 282 -1.38 -16.85 -5.37
C GLU A 282 -1.35 -17.16 -3.86
N ILE A 283 -0.78 -16.30 -3.03
CA ILE A 283 -0.82 -16.48 -1.58
C ILE A 283 -2.27 -16.47 -1.08
N LEU A 284 -3.08 -15.49 -1.48
CA LEU A 284 -4.48 -15.37 -1.08
C LEU A 284 -5.33 -16.56 -1.58
N ARG A 285 -5.01 -17.09 -2.77
CA ARG A 285 -5.64 -18.31 -3.30
C ARG A 285 -5.31 -19.53 -2.44
N ARG A 286 -4.05 -19.68 -2.02
CA ARG A 286 -3.62 -20.77 -1.12
C ARG A 286 -4.32 -20.68 0.23
N GLN A 287 -4.59 -19.48 0.72
CA GLN A 287 -5.35 -19.24 1.94
C GLN A 287 -6.88 -19.42 1.77
N GLY A 288 -7.38 -19.58 0.54
CA GLY A 288 -8.81 -19.72 0.24
C GLY A 288 -9.58 -18.41 0.12
N LEU A 289 -8.90 -17.27 0.33
CA LEU A 289 -9.48 -15.92 0.16
C LEU A 289 -9.80 -15.59 -1.30
N LEU A 290 -9.06 -16.15 -2.26
CA LEU A 290 -9.34 -16.11 -3.68
C LEU A 290 -9.60 -17.53 -4.23
N GLU A 291 -10.40 -17.65 -5.28
CA GLU A 291 -10.55 -18.91 -6.03
C GLU A 291 -9.43 -19.12 -7.03
N GLY A 292 -8.96 -18.04 -7.64
CA GLY A 292 -7.87 -18.04 -8.62
C GLY A 292 -7.03 -16.78 -8.49
N ARG A 293 -5.95 -16.71 -9.26
CA ARG A 293 -5.05 -15.56 -9.29
C ARG A 293 -5.32 -14.61 -10.47
N TRP A 294 -6.56 -14.60 -10.96
CA TRP A 294 -6.96 -13.85 -12.13
C TRP A 294 -6.77 -12.35 -11.96
N CYS A 295 -6.17 -11.74 -13.01
CA CYS A 295 -6.06 -10.30 -13.18
C CYS A 295 -7.00 -9.82 -14.29
N LEU A 296 -7.27 -8.50 -14.38
CA LEU A 296 -8.08 -7.92 -15.45
C LEU A 296 -7.44 -8.16 -16.83
N ASP A 297 -6.12 -8.05 -16.91
CA ASP A 297 -5.37 -8.50 -18.09
C ASP A 297 -5.18 -10.03 -18.03
N PRO A 298 -5.74 -10.80 -19.00
CA PRO A 298 -5.54 -12.23 -19.05
C PRO A 298 -4.09 -12.69 -19.21
N ALA A 299 -3.23 -11.84 -19.71
CA ALA A 299 -1.80 -12.13 -19.92
C ALA A 299 -0.98 -11.94 -18.62
N GLU A 300 -1.55 -11.31 -17.60
CA GLU A 300 -0.90 -11.11 -16.30
C GLU A 300 -1.07 -12.35 -15.43
N ASP A 301 0.02 -13.10 -15.26
CA ASP A 301 0.10 -14.31 -14.44
C ASP A 301 1.50 -14.46 -13.84
N LEU A 302 1.72 -15.49 -13.02
CA LEU A 302 3.03 -15.80 -12.46
C LEU A 302 4.08 -15.95 -13.58
N SER A 303 5.25 -15.41 -13.32
CA SER A 303 6.41 -15.62 -14.20
C SER A 303 6.91 -17.07 -14.12
N PRO A 304 7.63 -17.57 -15.13
CA PRO A 304 8.25 -18.90 -15.09
C PRO A 304 9.14 -19.08 -13.85
N GLY A 305 8.92 -20.13 -13.07
CA GLY A 305 9.66 -20.44 -11.85
C GLY A 305 9.19 -19.70 -10.58
N GLN A 306 8.28 -18.73 -10.71
CA GLN A 306 7.81 -17.95 -9.56
C GLN A 306 7.00 -18.79 -8.57
N ALA A 307 6.20 -19.76 -9.05
CA ALA A 307 5.42 -20.63 -8.18
C ALA A 307 6.32 -21.47 -7.26
N GLU A 308 7.41 -21.99 -7.80
CA GLU A 308 8.43 -22.76 -7.06
C GLU A 308 9.16 -21.89 -6.04
N GLU A 309 9.45 -20.63 -6.38
CA GLU A 309 10.05 -19.69 -5.43
C GLU A 309 9.07 -19.34 -4.29
N ILE A 310 7.79 -19.17 -4.58
CA ILE A 310 6.74 -19.00 -3.55
C ILE A 310 6.68 -20.24 -2.64
N ASP A 311 6.77 -21.47 -3.20
CA ASP A 311 6.82 -22.70 -2.41
C ASP A 311 8.05 -22.72 -1.50
N ARG A 312 9.22 -22.35 -2.03
CA ARG A 312 10.48 -22.28 -1.28
C ARG A 312 10.35 -21.35 -0.06
N VAL A 313 9.89 -20.13 -0.25
CA VAL A 313 9.81 -19.17 0.87
C VAL A 313 8.72 -19.53 1.88
N CYS A 314 7.60 -20.10 1.44
CA CYS A 314 6.56 -20.61 2.34
C CYS A 314 7.07 -21.76 3.21
N GLN A 315 7.92 -22.64 2.69
CA GLN A 315 8.54 -23.71 3.45
C GLN A 315 9.65 -23.19 4.38
N ALA A 316 10.46 -22.24 3.91
CA ALA A 316 11.57 -21.69 4.68
C ALA A 316 11.12 -20.83 5.86
N TYR A 317 10.01 -20.09 5.69
CA TYR A 317 9.58 -19.07 6.64
C TYR A 317 8.12 -19.23 7.08
N PRO A 318 7.72 -20.35 7.68
CA PRO A 318 6.35 -20.57 8.13
C PRO A 318 5.88 -19.57 9.19
N HIS A 319 6.82 -18.96 9.92
CA HIS A 319 6.54 -17.95 10.95
C HIS A 319 6.12 -16.58 10.38
N LEU A 320 6.29 -16.35 9.06
CA LEU A 320 5.79 -15.15 8.38
C LEU A 320 4.32 -15.25 7.99
N GLN A 321 3.76 -16.48 7.99
CA GLN A 321 2.42 -16.76 7.51
C GLN A 321 1.37 -16.62 8.62
N ASP A 322 0.14 -16.32 8.23
CA ASP A 322 -1.02 -16.29 9.13
C ASP A 322 -2.13 -17.27 8.69
N ASP A 323 -1.76 -18.33 7.99
CA ASP A 323 -2.69 -19.30 7.37
C ASP A 323 -3.65 -19.93 8.39
N VAL A 324 -3.19 -20.18 9.61
CA VAL A 324 -4.04 -20.71 10.68
C VAL A 324 -5.15 -19.72 11.03
N PHE A 325 -4.77 -18.44 11.19
CA PHE A 325 -5.72 -17.37 11.47
C PHE A 325 -6.76 -17.22 10.35
N VAL A 326 -6.31 -17.25 9.09
CA VAL A 326 -7.23 -17.16 7.94
C VAL A 326 -8.17 -18.36 7.93
N LYS A 327 -7.66 -19.59 8.10
CA LYS A 327 -8.46 -20.83 8.08
C LYS A 327 -9.55 -20.83 9.17
N GLU A 328 -9.26 -20.29 10.35
CA GLU A 328 -10.21 -20.25 11.47
C GLU A 328 -11.38 -19.31 11.22
N HIS A 329 -11.25 -18.30 10.35
CA HIS A 329 -12.25 -17.26 10.15
C HIS A 329 -12.81 -17.19 8.71
N LEU A 330 -12.27 -17.98 7.78
CA LEU A 330 -12.54 -17.86 6.35
C LEU A 330 -14.05 -17.97 6.02
N ASP A 331 -14.73 -18.92 6.63
CA ASP A 331 -16.17 -19.16 6.38
C ASP A 331 -17.01 -17.97 6.87
N GLU A 332 -16.63 -17.34 7.98
CA GLU A 332 -17.26 -16.11 8.49
C GLU A 332 -17.09 -14.96 7.50
N TRP A 333 -15.87 -14.77 6.98
CA TRP A 333 -15.61 -13.67 6.05
C TRP A 333 -16.26 -13.86 4.69
N LEU A 334 -16.45 -15.10 4.29
CA LEU A 334 -17.14 -15.47 3.03
C LEU A 334 -18.67 -15.57 3.18
N SER A 335 -19.23 -15.33 4.36
CA SER A 335 -20.68 -15.41 4.59
C SER A 335 -21.47 -14.25 3.96
#